data_cb7ba723926578f0b9d9bb7d8d794089
#
_entry.id   cb7ba723926578f0b9d9bb7d8d794089
#
_cell.length_a   1.000
_cell.length_b   1.000
_cell.length_c   1.000
_cell.angle_alpha   90.00
_cell.angle_beta   90.00
_cell.angle_gamma   90.00
#
_symmetry.space_group_name_H-M   'P 1'
#
loop_
_entity.id
_entity.type
_entity.pdbx_description
1 polymer ?
#
loop_
_entity_poly.entity_id
_entity_poly.type
_entity_poly.pdbx_seq_one_letter_code
_entity_poly.pdbx_strand_id
1 'polypeptide(L)'
;MAEFNSYLLGKARKSVGNLTIVYAKGKNIVRAKVFGRKDNPTPEVLMQRMRVRLLGRFARRILPVIRKGFAGVGKGTAYNAFMAANMKQVTVDEDMTGSIDFETLQLASGLLYTPRVEVTCEEDPVV
;
A
#
# COMPACT_ATOMS: atom_id res chain seq x y z
N MET A 1 -3.66 22.38 -6.36
CA MET A 1 -4.24 22.00 -5.05
C MET A 1 -4.09 23.21 -4.15
N ALA A 2 -5.16 23.66 -3.50
CA ALA A 2 -5.10 24.78 -2.57
C ALA A 2 -5.45 24.31 -1.16
N GLU A 3 -4.74 24.84 -0.16
CA GLU A 3 -5.06 24.64 1.26
C GLU A 3 -5.89 25.85 1.75
N PHE A 4 -6.88 25.59 2.59
CA PHE A 4 -7.64 26.67 3.20
C PHE A 4 -7.98 26.37 4.67
N ASN A 5 -8.02 27.42 5.46
CA ASN A 5 -8.50 27.35 6.82
C ASN A 5 -9.84 28.07 6.91
N SER A 6 -10.88 27.37 7.35
CA SER A 6 -12.19 27.95 7.54
C SER A 6 -12.64 27.78 8.97
N TYR A 7 -12.90 28.89 9.65
CA TYR A 7 -13.50 28.90 10.98
C TYR A 7 -14.95 28.42 10.96
N LEU A 8 -15.66 28.66 9.83
CA LEU A 8 -17.08 28.33 9.68
C LEU A 8 -17.32 26.89 9.25
N LEU A 9 -16.45 26.32 8.39
CA LEU A 9 -16.65 25.00 7.81
C LEU A 9 -15.92 23.87 8.56
N GLY A 10 -15.02 24.22 9.50
CA GLY A 10 -14.26 23.24 10.26
C GLY A 10 -13.57 22.20 9.38
N LYS A 11 -13.75 20.91 9.68
CA LYS A 11 -13.23 19.79 8.90
C LYS A 11 -14.15 19.49 7.71
N ALA A 12 -13.99 20.24 6.62
CA ALA A 12 -14.83 20.09 5.45
C ALA A 12 -14.48 18.84 4.63
N ARG A 13 -15.50 18.14 4.14
CA ARG A 13 -15.35 16.95 3.29
C ARG A 13 -16.46 16.92 2.23
N LYS A 14 -16.25 16.18 1.15
CA LYS A 14 -17.14 15.96 0.00
C LYS A 14 -16.96 17.00 -1.11
N SER A 15 -17.84 16.97 -2.08
CA SER A 15 -17.78 17.82 -3.27
C SER A 15 -18.89 18.86 -3.23
N VAL A 16 -18.55 20.08 -3.64
CA VAL A 16 -19.51 21.19 -3.81
C VAL A 16 -19.28 21.77 -5.20
N GLY A 17 -20.25 21.66 -6.08
CA GLY A 17 -20.11 22.09 -7.48
C GLY A 17 -18.92 21.43 -8.16
N ASN A 18 -18.02 22.23 -8.68
CA ASN A 18 -16.80 21.79 -9.39
C ASN A 18 -15.60 21.55 -8.47
N LEU A 19 -15.78 21.62 -7.16
CA LEU A 19 -14.72 21.46 -6.18
C LEU A 19 -14.92 20.19 -5.34
N THR A 20 -13.81 19.53 -5.04
CA THR A 20 -13.76 18.43 -4.07
C THR A 20 -12.90 18.87 -2.89
N ILE A 21 -13.47 18.77 -1.69
CA ILE A 21 -12.83 19.14 -0.44
C ILE A 21 -12.48 17.88 0.34
N VAL A 22 -11.24 17.81 0.81
CA VAL A 22 -10.71 16.69 1.60
C VAL A 22 -10.01 17.26 2.82
N TYR A 23 -10.37 16.76 4.00
CA TYR A 23 -9.62 17.03 5.22
C TYR A 23 -8.58 15.93 5.43
N ALA A 24 -7.30 16.27 5.34
CA ALA A 24 -6.20 15.34 5.52
C ALA A 24 -5.04 16.02 6.27
N LYS A 25 -4.43 15.29 7.19
CA LYS A 25 -3.25 15.74 7.97
C LYS A 25 -3.44 17.11 8.65
N GLY A 26 -4.63 17.36 9.22
CA GLY A 26 -4.94 18.61 9.92
C GLY A 26 -5.32 19.78 9.02
N LYS A 27 -5.37 19.60 7.69
CA LYS A 27 -5.60 20.66 6.71
C LYS A 27 -6.79 20.37 5.81
N ASN A 28 -7.52 21.41 5.44
CA ASN A 28 -8.53 21.35 4.38
C ASN A 28 -7.85 21.58 3.03
N ILE A 29 -8.02 20.62 2.14
CA ILE A 29 -7.46 20.63 0.79
C ILE A 29 -8.59 20.72 -0.22
N VAL A 30 -8.53 21.70 -1.12
CA VAL A 30 -9.47 21.87 -2.23
C VAL A 30 -8.79 21.52 -3.54
N ARG A 31 -9.49 20.77 -4.35
CA ARG A 31 -9.06 20.45 -5.71
C ARG A 31 -10.24 20.52 -6.68
N ALA A 32 -9.95 20.78 -7.94
CA ALA A 32 -10.97 20.69 -8.98
C ALA A 32 -11.51 19.24 -9.06
N LYS A 33 -12.83 19.13 -9.25
CA LYS A 33 -13.48 17.85 -9.47
C LYS A 33 -13.16 17.36 -10.88
N VAL A 34 -12.72 16.12 -10.97
CA VAL A 34 -12.47 15.48 -12.27
C VAL A 34 -13.78 14.89 -12.77
N PHE A 35 -14.26 15.40 -13.90
CA PHE A 35 -15.44 14.90 -14.60
C PHE A 35 -14.97 14.00 -15.75
N GLY A 36 -15.39 12.75 -15.76
CA GLY A 36 -15.15 11.82 -16.87
C GLY A 36 -13.68 11.54 -17.12
N ARG A 37 -13.09 10.61 -16.39
CA ARG A 37 -11.75 10.12 -16.66
C ARG A 37 -11.84 8.91 -17.60
N LYS A 38 -11.34 9.07 -18.84
CA LYS A 38 -11.11 7.91 -19.71
C LYS A 38 -9.91 7.15 -19.16
N ASP A 39 -10.13 5.90 -18.74
CA ASP A 39 -9.05 5.01 -18.34
C ASP A 39 -8.67 4.16 -19.56
N ASN A 40 -7.56 4.50 -20.19
CA ASN A 40 -6.96 3.74 -21.29
C ASN A 40 -5.56 3.27 -20.84
N PRO A 41 -5.50 2.21 -20.02
CA PRO A 41 -4.24 1.76 -19.45
C PRO A 41 -3.40 1.05 -20.52
N THR A 42 -2.09 1.39 -20.57
CA THR A 42 -1.12 0.59 -21.31
C THR A 42 -0.92 -0.78 -20.64
N PRO A 43 -0.41 -1.80 -21.36
CA PRO A 43 -0.12 -3.11 -20.79
C PRO A 43 0.75 -3.04 -19.52
N GLU A 44 1.76 -2.18 -19.52
CA GLU A 44 2.64 -1.95 -18.37
C GLU A 44 1.87 -1.45 -17.13
N VAL A 45 0.91 -0.54 -17.34
CA VAL A 45 0.06 -0.02 -16.27
C VAL A 45 -0.85 -1.14 -15.73
N LEU A 46 -1.33 -2.03 -16.58
CA LEU A 46 -2.12 -3.20 -16.15
C LEU A 46 -1.28 -4.16 -15.31
N MET A 47 -0.06 -4.48 -15.74
CA MET A 47 0.88 -5.29 -14.96
C MET A 47 1.17 -4.66 -13.60
N GLN A 48 1.42 -3.36 -13.57
CA GLN A 48 1.66 -2.65 -12.30
C GLN A 48 0.43 -2.68 -11.38
N ARG A 49 -0.77 -2.54 -11.91
CA ARG A 49 -2.02 -2.68 -11.16
C ARG A 49 -2.19 -4.09 -10.58
N MET A 50 -1.79 -5.12 -11.34
CA MET A 50 -1.80 -6.51 -10.86
C MET A 50 -0.81 -6.74 -9.73
N ARG A 51 0.43 -6.23 -9.85
CA ARG A 51 1.43 -6.28 -8.76
C ARG A 51 0.86 -5.68 -7.47
N VAL A 52 0.31 -4.47 -7.55
CA VAL A 52 -0.30 -3.79 -6.40
C VAL A 52 -1.48 -4.59 -5.83
N ARG A 53 -2.33 -5.16 -6.69
CA ARG A 53 -3.49 -5.97 -6.28
C ARG A 53 -3.05 -7.23 -5.53
N LEU A 54 -2.06 -7.96 -6.07
CA LEU A 54 -1.58 -9.21 -5.50
C LEU A 54 -0.92 -8.97 -4.13
N LEU A 55 0.06 -8.06 -4.08
CA LEU A 55 0.73 -7.69 -2.84
C LEU A 55 -0.25 -7.10 -1.81
N GLY A 56 -1.19 -6.30 -2.24
CA GLY A 56 -2.21 -5.72 -1.37
C GLY A 56 -3.19 -6.75 -0.77
N ARG A 57 -3.53 -7.81 -1.51
CA ARG A 57 -4.32 -8.94 -0.98
C ARG A 57 -3.56 -9.69 0.10
N PHE A 58 -2.29 -9.97 -0.15
CA PHE A 58 -1.41 -10.62 0.82
C PHE A 58 -1.24 -9.75 2.07
N ALA A 59 -0.89 -8.47 1.90
CA ALA A 59 -0.70 -7.53 2.99
C ALA A 59 -1.91 -7.38 3.93
N ARG A 60 -3.13 -7.48 3.38
CA ARG A 60 -4.36 -7.42 4.21
C ARG A 60 -4.47 -8.59 5.17
N ARG A 61 -4.00 -9.78 4.78
CA ARG A 61 -4.05 -10.99 5.63
C ARG A 61 -3.06 -10.90 6.78
N ILE A 62 -1.90 -10.28 6.54
CA ILE A 62 -0.83 -10.15 7.55
C ILE A 62 -0.73 -8.74 8.15
N LEU A 63 -1.80 -7.94 8.04
CA LEU A 63 -1.81 -6.56 8.50
C LEU A 63 -1.36 -6.34 9.96
N PRO A 64 -1.72 -7.19 10.94
CA PRO A 64 -1.22 -7.06 12.30
C PRO A 64 0.30 -7.16 12.41
N VAL A 65 0.91 -8.05 11.61
CA VAL A 65 2.37 -8.23 11.55
C VAL A 65 3.02 -7.00 10.93
N ILE A 66 2.49 -6.52 9.79
CA ILE A 66 2.99 -5.33 9.09
C ILE A 66 2.97 -4.10 10.00
N ARG A 67 1.90 -3.91 10.77
CA ARG A 67 1.78 -2.76 11.69
C ARG A 67 2.87 -2.74 12.76
N LYS A 68 3.33 -3.91 13.20
CA LYS A 68 4.44 -4.04 14.16
C LYS A 68 5.79 -3.96 13.46
N GLY A 69 5.95 -4.70 12.36
CA GLY A 69 7.22 -4.82 11.64
C GLY A 69 7.68 -3.53 10.95
N PHE A 70 6.76 -2.65 10.56
CA PHE A 70 7.05 -1.38 9.91
C PHE A 70 6.62 -0.17 10.76
N ALA A 71 6.54 -0.34 12.09
CA ALA A 71 6.22 0.76 12.99
C ALA A 71 7.31 1.84 12.93
N GLY A 72 6.89 3.10 12.68
CA GLY A 72 7.83 4.23 12.63
C GLY A 72 8.70 4.32 11.37
N VAL A 73 8.55 3.41 10.41
CA VAL A 73 9.31 3.42 9.16
C VAL A 73 8.67 4.36 8.14
N GLY A 74 9.46 5.32 7.64
CA GLY A 74 9.04 6.25 6.59
C GLY A 74 8.03 7.31 7.02
N LYS A 75 7.59 8.13 6.06
CA LYS A 75 6.65 9.25 6.26
C LYS A 75 5.17 8.88 6.11
N GLY A 76 4.84 7.61 6.01
CA GLY A 76 3.49 7.12 5.72
C GLY A 76 2.94 6.18 6.78
N THR A 77 2.08 5.28 6.33
CA THR A 77 1.58 4.18 7.15
C THR A 77 2.51 2.97 7.03
N ALA A 78 2.53 2.11 8.05
CA ALA A 78 3.26 0.83 8.01
C ALA A 78 2.90 -0.01 6.76
N TYR A 79 1.63 0.01 6.35
CA TYR A 79 1.18 -0.62 5.12
C TYR A 79 1.88 -0.06 3.86
N ASN A 80 1.99 1.26 3.75
CA ASN A 80 2.66 1.89 2.60
C ASN A 80 4.16 1.58 2.59
N ALA A 81 4.80 1.55 3.76
CA ALA A 81 6.21 1.17 3.89
C ALA A 81 6.44 -0.28 3.46
N PHE A 82 5.58 -1.21 3.89
CA PHE A 82 5.60 -2.60 3.45
C PHE A 82 5.43 -2.73 1.93
N MET A 83 4.42 -2.04 1.35
CA MET A 83 4.17 -2.06 -0.09
C MET A 83 5.38 -1.54 -0.88
N ALA A 84 6.01 -0.45 -0.42
CA ALA A 84 7.18 0.14 -1.08
C ALA A 84 8.39 -0.80 -1.04
N ALA A 85 8.63 -1.47 0.09
CA ALA A 85 9.74 -2.40 0.26
C ALA A 85 9.61 -3.64 -0.63
N ASN A 86 8.37 -4.17 -0.78
CA ASN A 86 8.13 -5.48 -1.41
C ASN A 86 7.56 -5.43 -2.83
N MET A 87 7.39 -4.26 -3.43
CA MET A 87 6.83 -4.15 -4.77
C MET A 87 7.69 -4.83 -5.84
N LYS A 88 9.01 -4.90 -5.63
CA LYS A 88 9.95 -5.51 -6.57
C LYS A 88 9.95 -7.05 -6.51
N GLN A 89 9.50 -7.64 -5.41
CA GLN A 89 9.40 -9.09 -5.20
C GLN A 89 8.15 -9.70 -5.84
N VAL A 90 7.33 -8.88 -6.47
CA VAL A 90 6.15 -9.35 -7.20
C VAL A 90 6.43 -9.33 -8.69
N THR A 91 6.43 -10.50 -9.31
CA THR A 91 6.51 -10.67 -10.76
C THR A 91 5.11 -10.84 -11.33
N VAL A 92 4.89 -10.34 -12.52
CA VAL A 92 3.64 -10.51 -13.28
C VAL A 92 4.03 -10.82 -14.71
N ASP A 93 3.52 -11.94 -15.22
CA ASP A 93 3.74 -12.40 -16.57
C ASP A 93 2.80 -11.70 -17.55
N GLU A 94 3.03 -11.89 -18.86
CA GLU A 94 2.22 -11.32 -19.93
C GLU A 94 0.76 -11.79 -19.86
N ASP A 95 0.51 -13.00 -19.36
CA ASP A 95 -0.82 -13.59 -19.14
C ASP A 95 -1.54 -13.01 -17.91
N MET A 96 -1.03 -11.92 -17.31
CA MET A 96 -1.56 -11.30 -16.09
C MET A 96 -1.60 -12.24 -14.87
N THR A 97 -0.87 -13.35 -14.91
CA THR A 97 -0.60 -14.18 -13.73
C THR A 97 0.54 -13.57 -12.93
N GLY A 98 0.38 -13.49 -11.63
CA GLY A 98 1.40 -12.91 -10.77
C GLY A 98 1.79 -13.84 -9.63
N SER A 99 3.07 -13.83 -9.30
CA SER A 99 3.65 -14.55 -8.16
C SER A 99 4.36 -13.61 -7.20
N ILE A 100 4.42 -14.00 -5.95
CA ILE A 100 5.18 -13.29 -4.90
C ILE A 100 6.37 -14.17 -4.55
N ASP A 101 7.55 -13.58 -4.61
CA ASP A 101 8.75 -14.23 -4.10
C ASP A 101 8.77 -14.08 -2.56
N PHE A 102 8.51 -15.19 -1.87
CA PHE A 102 8.46 -15.21 -0.41
C PHE A 102 9.82 -15.30 0.24
N GLU A 103 10.86 -15.74 -0.47
CA GLU A 103 12.22 -15.87 0.08
C GLU A 103 12.85 -14.50 0.33
N THR A 104 12.58 -13.54 -0.55
CA THR A 104 13.12 -12.18 -0.45
C THR A 104 12.15 -11.18 0.18
N LEU A 105 10.97 -11.63 0.60
CA LEU A 105 9.91 -10.78 1.14
C LEU A 105 10.30 -10.19 2.52
N GLN A 106 10.28 -8.87 2.62
CA GLN A 106 10.55 -8.18 3.88
C GLN A 106 9.26 -8.04 4.70
N LEU A 107 9.22 -8.64 5.89
CA LEU A 107 8.10 -8.54 6.82
C LEU A 107 8.28 -7.46 7.89
N ALA A 108 9.52 -7.01 8.09
CA ALA A 108 9.87 -5.97 9.04
C ALA A 108 11.01 -5.10 8.50
N SER A 109 11.06 -3.86 8.95
CA SER A 109 12.15 -2.94 8.69
C SER A 109 12.37 -2.06 9.93
N GLY A 110 13.63 -1.88 10.31
CA GLY A 110 14.00 -1.10 11.48
C GLY A 110 15.50 -1.07 11.70
N LEU A 111 15.93 -0.41 12.79
CA LEU A 111 17.33 -0.29 13.19
C LEU A 111 17.84 -1.48 14.01
N LEU A 112 16.96 -2.40 14.41
CA LEU A 112 17.33 -3.59 15.17
C LEU A 112 17.89 -4.65 14.23
N TYR A 113 18.92 -5.34 14.69
CA TYR A 113 19.44 -6.51 13.99
C TYR A 113 18.36 -7.58 13.85
N THR A 114 18.17 -8.08 12.63
CA THR A 114 17.27 -9.21 12.40
C THR A 114 17.80 -10.44 13.13
N PRO A 115 17.01 -11.09 14.00
CA PRO A 115 17.41 -12.35 14.60
C PRO A 115 17.61 -13.39 13.49
N ARG A 116 18.67 -14.18 13.61
CA ARG A 116 18.89 -15.31 12.72
C ARG A 116 17.92 -16.41 13.13
N VAL A 117 16.90 -16.64 12.32
CA VAL A 117 15.91 -17.69 12.56
C VAL A 117 16.15 -18.81 11.55
N GLU A 118 16.49 -19.98 12.03
CA GLU A 118 16.52 -21.21 11.24
C GLU A 118 15.22 -21.96 11.51
N VAL A 119 14.41 -22.20 10.48
CA VAL A 119 13.19 -22.98 10.57
C VAL A 119 13.45 -24.33 9.93
N THR A 120 13.49 -25.37 10.73
CA THR A 120 13.49 -26.75 10.25
C THR A 120 12.06 -27.29 10.30
N CYS A 121 11.54 -27.71 9.16
CA CYS A 121 10.28 -28.47 9.11
C CYS A 121 10.64 -29.95 9.18
N GLU A 122 10.34 -30.60 10.28
CA GLU A 122 10.33 -32.07 10.36
C GLU A 122 8.99 -32.54 9.81
N GLU A 123 9.02 -33.32 8.74
CA GLU A 123 7.83 -34.04 8.28
C GLU A 123 7.58 -35.18 9.27
N ASP A 124 6.52 -35.08 10.06
CA ASP A 124 6.08 -36.19 10.88
C ASP A 124 5.74 -37.37 9.96
N PRO A 125 6.34 -38.53 10.14
CA PRO A 125 5.95 -39.71 9.38
C PRO A 125 4.48 -40.02 9.72
N VAL A 126 3.63 -39.92 8.71
CA VAL A 126 2.22 -40.32 8.82
C VAL A 126 2.20 -41.81 9.19
N VAL A 127 1.78 -42.09 10.41
CA VAL A 127 1.49 -43.46 10.90
C VAL A 127 0.13 -43.90 10.40
#